data_3f31a005a2774992eae6c63e1951a05c
#
_entry.id   3f31a005a2774992eae6c63e1951a05c
#
_cell.length_a   1.000
_cell.length_b   1.000
_cell.length_c   1.000
_cell.angle_alpha   90.00
_cell.angle_beta   90.00
_cell.angle_gamma   90.00
#
_symmetry.space_group_name_H-M   'P 1'
#
loop_
_entity.id
_entity.type
_entity.pdbx_description
1 polymer ?
#
loop_
_entity_poly.entity_id
_entity_poly.type
_entity_poly.pdbx_seq_one_letter_code
_entity_poly.pdbx_strand_id
1 'polypeptide(L)'
;MVKRVTRIFLIALCLSLGLAPLRAEDGQSVVKTGFSFVPFPLAGFDTAKGVLFGGLLNVYDFGDGSTYPNPRSSAYLEASAYTGGSKTFTASFDSGRLFPKVRMKVAASYCSDGAMEFFGFGGRKTFYDASADDGFYKVSRATTNARTDFTGRIAGNLFWEAGYQFNAFRISDYQPKNEDSGISLFSLYRSWGIIPSKERFSEYSSALRLGLLYDSRDFEGVPTKGILARAGITAAPEFLGSSESYLKIHATLRQYIPLAKDCLTLAYRLDYQDYFADAPWYVLPFYTPGGPFYDNSALGGYRTVRGLLYNRVSGPGMGFFNTELRWKFAGFTLWNQDIGLMLSGFCDGVSALRSFDVSNRTGAFKEQYSKFITSASGDTVHLSAGAALKFILNRNFILNIEYAHALSAQDGAGVLYFNTGFYF
;
A
#
# COMPACT_ATOMS: atom_id res chain seq x y z
N MET A 1 18.50 12.30 23.86
CA MET A 1 17.63 11.92 25.00
C MET A 1 16.52 10.96 24.59
N VAL A 2 15.86 11.12 23.45
CA VAL A 2 14.79 10.24 22.93
C VAL A 2 15.24 8.78 22.71
N LYS A 3 16.47 8.53 22.20
CA LYS A 3 17.00 7.16 21.98
C LYS A 3 17.21 6.31 23.23
N ARG A 4 17.29 6.90 24.42
CA ARG A 4 17.41 6.17 25.70
C ARG A 4 16.07 5.77 26.29
N VAL A 5 15.04 6.59 26.12
CA VAL A 5 13.70 6.32 26.67
C VAL A 5 13.02 5.17 25.92
N THR A 6 13.17 5.12 24.59
CA THR A 6 12.61 4.03 23.76
C THR A 6 13.25 2.66 24.07
N ARG A 7 14.56 2.63 24.38
CA ARG A 7 15.23 1.38 24.80
C ARG A 7 14.78 0.86 26.15
N ILE A 8 14.50 1.74 27.10
CA ILE A 8 14.07 1.35 28.46
C ILE A 8 12.63 0.82 28.42
N PHE A 9 11.75 1.38 27.59
CA PHE A 9 10.36 0.91 27.45
C PHE A 9 10.28 -0.47 26.78
N LEU A 10 11.09 -0.75 25.77
CA LEU A 10 11.17 -2.06 25.11
C LEU A 10 11.77 -3.14 26.04
N ILE A 11 12.77 -2.82 26.83
CA ILE A 11 13.40 -3.76 27.78
C ILE A 11 12.46 -4.06 28.95
N ALA A 12 11.72 -3.09 29.45
CA ALA A 12 10.75 -3.29 30.52
C ALA A 12 9.55 -4.15 30.06
N LEU A 13 9.11 -4.01 28.81
CA LEU A 13 8.04 -4.83 28.23
C LEU A 13 8.50 -6.28 27.99
N CYS A 14 9.75 -6.49 27.62
CA CYS A 14 10.31 -7.85 27.42
C CYS A 14 10.62 -8.59 28.73
N LEU A 15 10.93 -7.88 29.81
CA LEU A 15 11.25 -8.49 31.11
C LEU A 15 10.02 -8.81 31.97
N SER A 16 8.87 -8.24 31.70
CA SER A 16 7.61 -8.56 32.39
C SER A 16 6.86 -9.76 31.78
N LEU A 17 7.26 -10.22 30.62
CA LEU A 17 6.71 -11.41 29.95
C LEU A 17 7.57 -12.61 30.30
N GLY A 18 7.38 -13.16 31.47
CA GLY A 18 7.89 -14.49 31.80
C GLY A 18 7.48 -15.48 30.69
N LEU A 19 8.46 -16.19 30.13
CA LEU A 19 8.30 -17.21 29.08
C LEU A 19 7.58 -18.47 29.60
N ALA A 20 6.38 -18.31 30.14
CA ALA A 20 5.43 -19.40 30.24
C ALA A 20 4.51 -19.32 29.02
N PRO A 21 4.24 -20.43 28.31
CA PRO A 21 3.20 -20.43 27.32
C PRO A 21 1.88 -20.14 28.05
N LEU A 22 1.40 -18.93 27.95
CA LEU A 22 0.04 -18.58 28.37
C LEU A 22 -0.89 -19.42 27.51
N ARG A 23 -1.26 -20.60 28.03
CA ARG A 23 -2.35 -21.38 27.50
C ARG A 23 -3.58 -20.50 27.71
N ALA A 24 -3.97 -19.82 26.63
CA ALA A 24 -5.29 -19.17 26.61
C ALA A 24 -6.31 -20.29 26.83
N GLU A 25 -7.09 -20.19 27.89
CA GLU A 25 -8.35 -20.89 27.94
C GLU A 25 -9.09 -20.60 26.63
N ASP A 26 -9.72 -21.62 26.05
CA ASP A 26 -10.61 -21.50 24.90
C ASP A 26 -11.79 -20.59 25.27
N GLY A 27 -11.57 -19.29 25.32
CA GLY A 27 -12.63 -18.31 25.41
C GLY A 27 -13.44 -18.42 24.14
N GLN A 28 -14.69 -18.81 24.24
CA GLN A 28 -15.62 -18.78 23.11
C GLN A 28 -15.57 -17.37 22.53
N SER A 29 -15.19 -17.26 21.25
CA SER A 29 -15.13 -15.98 20.57
C SER A 29 -16.49 -15.29 20.69
N VAL A 30 -16.50 -14.07 21.20
CA VAL A 30 -17.73 -13.31 21.40
C VAL A 30 -18.31 -12.93 20.04
N VAL A 31 -19.44 -13.56 19.67
CA VAL A 31 -20.16 -13.21 18.45
C VAL A 31 -20.69 -11.78 18.55
N LYS A 32 -20.28 -10.91 17.62
CA LYS A 32 -20.78 -9.53 17.54
C LYS A 32 -22.04 -9.48 16.69
N THR A 33 -23.00 -8.64 17.12
CA THR A 33 -24.26 -8.35 16.43
C THR A 33 -24.44 -6.85 16.26
N GLY A 34 -25.27 -6.43 15.32
CA GLY A 34 -25.52 -5.01 15.05
C GLY A 34 -24.30 -4.25 14.53
N PHE A 35 -24.24 -2.97 14.84
CA PHE A 35 -23.16 -2.08 14.42
C PHE A 35 -22.01 -2.05 15.42
N SER A 36 -20.78 -2.11 14.90
CA SER A 36 -19.55 -1.89 15.66
C SER A 36 -18.78 -0.72 15.05
N PHE A 37 -18.43 0.26 15.88
CA PHE A 37 -17.68 1.45 15.50
C PHE A 37 -16.28 1.37 16.11
N VAL A 38 -15.25 1.55 15.27
CA VAL A 38 -13.85 1.51 15.68
C VAL A 38 -13.18 2.80 15.22
N PRO A 39 -13.30 3.90 16.01
CA PRO A 39 -12.57 5.13 15.78
C PRO A 39 -11.11 4.95 16.19
N PHE A 40 -10.20 5.54 15.41
CA PHE A 40 -8.77 5.51 15.69
C PHE A 40 -8.13 6.86 15.34
N PRO A 41 -7.42 7.52 16.28
CA PRO A 41 -6.69 8.74 16.00
C PRO A 41 -5.45 8.44 15.17
N LEU A 42 -5.13 9.32 14.23
CA LEU A 42 -3.91 9.28 13.43
C LEU A 42 -2.97 10.39 13.91
N ALA A 43 -1.75 10.01 14.27
CA ALA A 43 -0.69 10.95 14.60
C ALA A 43 0.65 10.39 14.10
N GLY A 44 1.53 11.27 13.62
CA GLY A 44 2.83 10.88 13.12
C GLY A 44 3.69 12.11 12.84
N PHE A 45 4.88 11.85 12.33
CA PHE A 45 5.81 12.90 11.91
C PHE A 45 6.58 12.44 10.67
N ASP A 46 6.68 13.33 9.72
CA ASP A 46 7.47 13.19 8.50
C ASP A 46 8.38 14.41 8.36
N THR A 47 9.64 14.22 8.06
CA THR A 47 10.63 15.32 8.00
C THR A 47 10.32 16.36 6.93
N ALA A 48 9.74 15.94 5.80
CA ALA A 48 9.37 16.83 4.70
C ALA A 48 7.96 17.43 4.86
N LYS A 49 7.03 16.69 5.48
CA LYS A 49 5.60 17.07 5.59
C LYS A 49 5.22 17.64 6.96
N GLY A 50 6.03 17.41 7.98
CA GLY A 50 5.78 17.86 9.35
C GLY A 50 4.94 16.88 10.18
N VAL A 51 4.13 17.39 11.10
CA VAL A 51 3.29 16.59 11.98
C VAL A 51 2.02 16.15 11.26
N LEU A 52 1.74 14.84 11.29
CA LEU A 52 0.47 14.25 10.87
C LEU A 52 -0.52 14.30 12.02
N PHE A 53 -1.73 14.71 11.72
CA PHE A 53 -2.89 14.61 12.62
C PHE A 53 -4.15 14.23 11.82
N GLY A 54 -5.05 13.50 12.46
CA GLY A 54 -6.27 13.06 11.81
C GLY A 54 -6.99 11.95 12.55
N GLY A 55 -7.87 11.27 11.86
CA GLY A 55 -8.58 10.13 12.40
C GLY A 55 -9.16 9.25 11.30
N LEU A 56 -9.38 8.00 11.67
CA LEU A 56 -10.14 7.06 10.87
C LEU A 56 -11.28 6.44 11.68
N LEU A 57 -12.30 6.01 10.97
CA LEU A 57 -13.44 5.29 11.52
C LEU A 57 -13.75 4.08 10.66
N ASN A 58 -13.68 2.89 11.27
CA ASN A 58 -14.25 1.69 10.69
C ASN A 58 -15.64 1.45 11.28
N VAL A 59 -16.61 1.17 10.43
CA VAL A 59 -17.97 0.78 10.81
C VAL A 59 -18.23 -0.59 10.24
N TYR A 60 -18.63 -1.53 11.09
CA TYR A 60 -18.99 -2.90 10.72
C TYR A 60 -20.44 -3.16 11.08
N ASP A 61 -21.23 -3.65 10.14
CA ASP A 61 -22.57 -4.15 10.38
C ASP A 61 -22.51 -5.69 10.41
N PHE A 62 -22.71 -6.29 11.57
CA PHE A 62 -22.76 -7.73 11.74
C PHE A 62 -24.18 -8.32 11.67
N GLY A 63 -25.23 -7.46 11.58
CA GLY A 63 -26.61 -7.88 11.56
C GLY A 63 -26.97 -8.70 12.79
N ASP A 64 -27.51 -9.90 12.59
CA ASP A 64 -27.85 -10.86 13.65
C ASP A 64 -26.64 -11.67 14.17
N GLY A 65 -25.44 -11.47 13.61
CA GLY A 65 -24.21 -12.18 13.97
C GLY A 65 -24.02 -13.53 13.26
N SER A 66 -24.95 -13.95 12.44
CA SER A 66 -24.88 -15.26 11.75
C SER A 66 -23.69 -15.41 10.80
N THR A 67 -23.14 -14.29 10.34
CA THR A 67 -21.97 -14.26 9.44
C THR A 67 -20.67 -13.93 10.16
N TYR A 68 -20.70 -13.66 11.47
CA TYR A 68 -19.51 -13.34 12.25
C TYR A 68 -18.41 -14.41 12.07
N PRO A 69 -17.14 -14.07 11.92
CA PRO A 69 -16.54 -12.73 12.06
C PRO A 69 -16.62 -11.86 10.79
N ASN A 70 -17.18 -12.33 9.68
CA ASN A 70 -17.34 -11.52 8.49
C ASN A 70 -18.54 -10.56 8.65
N PRO A 71 -18.35 -9.24 8.46
CA PRO A 71 -19.46 -8.32 8.52
C PRO A 71 -20.40 -8.49 7.33
N ARG A 72 -21.67 -8.17 7.52
CA ARG A 72 -22.68 -8.07 6.46
C ARG A 72 -22.37 -6.91 5.51
N SER A 73 -21.93 -5.78 6.07
CA SER A 73 -21.37 -4.66 5.34
C SER A 73 -20.36 -3.90 6.18
N SER A 74 -19.50 -3.11 5.56
CA SER A 74 -18.56 -2.25 6.28
C SER A 74 -18.34 -0.93 5.57
N ALA A 75 -17.99 0.10 6.34
CA ALA A 75 -17.58 1.39 5.84
C ALA A 75 -16.26 1.82 6.50
N TYR A 76 -15.45 2.54 5.75
CA TYR A 76 -14.21 3.14 6.20
C TYR A 76 -14.21 4.62 5.85
N LEU A 77 -13.87 5.45 6.81
CA LEU A 77 -13.70 6.89 6.66
C LEU A 77 -12.34 7.29 7.23
N GLU A 78 -11.60 8.11 6.51
CA GLU A 78 -10.33 8.68 6.97
C GLU A 78 -10.28 10.15 6.58
N ALA A 79 -9.81 10.98 7.52
CA ALA A 79 -9.44 12.35 7.27
C ALA A 79 -8.14 12.65 8.02
N SER A 80 -7.09 13.01 7.29
CA SER A 80 -5.80 13.32 7.87
C SER A 80 -5.10 14.46 7.14
N ALA A 81 -4.22 15.17 7.84
CA ALA A 81 -3.44 16.24 7.27
C ALA A 81 -2.06 16.34 7.94
N TYR A 82 -1.09 16.81 7.18
CA TYR A 82 0.22 17.21 7.68
C TYR A 82 0.32 18.73 7.83
N THR A 83 1.07 19.18 8.80
CA THR A 83 1.33 20.63 8.99
C THR A 83 2.02 21.26 7.77
N GLY A 84 2.67 20.46 6.92
CA GLY A 84 3.25 20.86 5.64
C GLY A 84 2.25 21.03 4.49
N GLY A 85 0.94 20.78 4.73
CA GLY A 85 -0.13 21.00 3.76
C GLY A 85 -0.62 19.76 3.01
N SER A 86 0.07 18.61 3.11
CA SER A 86 -0.41 17.35 2.54
C SER A 86 -1.67 16.89 3.27
N LYS A 87 -2.66 16.33 2.52
CA LYS A 87 -3.99 15.95 3.05
C LYS A 87 -4.45 14.65 2.43
N THR A 88 -5.15 13.84 3.22
CA THR A 88 -5.80 12.62 2.75
C THR A 88 -7.24 12.56 3.26
N PHE A 89 -8.17 12.34 2.35
CA PHE A 89 -9.57 12.03 2.65
C PHE A 89 -9.92 10.75 1.92
N THR A 90 -10.45 9.76 2.62
CA THR A 90 -10.88 8.49 2.03
C THR A 90 -12.22 8.09 2.62
N ALA A 91 -13.13 7.67 1.74
CA ALA A 91 -14.37 7.04 2.11
C ALA A 91 -14.54 5.76 1.29
N SER A 92 -14.90 4.66 1.93
CA SER A 92 -15.24 3.44 1.21
C SER A 92 -16.39 2.69 1.88
N PHE A 93 -17.13 1.97 1.05
CA PHE A 93 -18.20 1.08 1.47
C PHE A 93 -18.00 -0.27 0.79
N ASP A 94 -18.14 -1.34 1.57
CA ASP A 94 -18.14 -2.71 1.11
C ASP A 94 -19.47 -3.35 1.51
N SER A 95 -20.26 -3.75 0.53
CA SER A 95 -21.54 -4.41 0.79
C SER A 95 -21.39 -5.77 1.46
N GLY A 96 -20.16 -6.34 1.49
CA GLY A 96 -19.92 -7.61 2.16
C GLY A 96 -20.86 -8.70 1.69
N ARG A 97 -21.82 -9.03 2.56
CA ARG A 97 -22.88 -10.02 2.34
C ARG A 97 -24.29 -9.42 2.34
N LEU A 98 -24.38 -8.10 2.17
CA LEU A 98 -25.67 -7.38 2.13
C LEU A 98 -26.52 -7.84 0.93
N PHE A 99 -25.88 -8.10 -0.21
CA PHE A 99 -26.53 -8.58 -1.42
C PHE A 99 -26.21 -10.07 -1.65
N PRO A 100 -27.23 -10.93 -1.94
CA PRO A 100 -27.01 -12.38 -1.98
C PRO A 100 -26.06 -12.89 -3.07
N LYS A 101 -25.97 -12.20 -4.21
CA LYS A 101 -25.28 -12.70 -5.40
C LYS A 101 -24.09 -11.85 -5.82
N VAL A 102 -24.06 -10.59 -5.46
CA VAL A 102 -23.07 -9.62 -5.91
C VAL A 102 -22.57 -8.80 -4.74
N ARG A 103 -21.28 -8.77 -4.52
CA ARG A 103 -20.61 -7.86 -3.59
C ARG A 103 -20.22 -6.60 -4.34
N MET A 104 -20.58 -5.45 -3.81
CA MET A 104 -20.24 -4.15 -4.34
C MET A 104 -19.26 -3.46 -3.39
N LYS A 105 -18.20 -2.88 -3.94
CA LYS A 105 -17.29 -2.01 -3.23
C LYS A 105 -17.25 -0.65 -3.93
N VAL A 106 -17.43 0.41 -3.16
CA VAL A 106 -17.32 1.78 -3.65
C VAL A 106 -16.27 2.48 -2.80
N ALA A 107 -15.41 3.24 -3.44
CA ALA A 107 -14.42 4.05 -2.74
C ALA A 107 -14.23 5.38 -3.46
N ALA A 108 -14.02 6.42 -2.66
CA ALA A 108 -13.58 7.73 -3.14
C ALA A 108 -12.46 8.23 -2.24
N SER A 109 -11.43 8.84 -2.83
CA SER A 109 -10.34 9.43 -2.08
C SER A 109 -9.82 10.69 -2.73
N TYR A 110 -9.34 11.59 -1.92
CA TYR A 110 -8.51 12.72 -2.31
C TYR A 110 -7.22 12.68 -1.49
N CYS A 111 -6.09 12.61 -2.18
CA CYS A 111 -4.78 12.65 -1.58
C CYS A 111 -3.98 13.79 -2.23
N SER A 112 -3.60 14.79 -1.44
CA SER A 112 -2.70 15.85 -1.86
C SER A 112 -1.39 15.70 -1.11
N ASP A 113 -0.33 15.39 -1.83
CA ASP A 113 1.01 15.25 -1.28
C ASP A 113 1.91 16.34 -1.89
N GLY A 114 2.24 17.35 -1.09
CA GLY A 114 3.09 18.46 -1.50
C GLY A 114 4.56 18.09 -1.65
N ALA A 115 4.99 16.94 -1.11
CA ALA A 115 6.37 16.48 -1.07
C ALA A 115 6.48 14.98 -1.34
N MET A 116 5.75 14.48 -2.34
CA MET A 116 5.78 13.08 -2.75
C MET A 116 7.16 12.72 -3.31
N GLU A 117 7.70 11.58 -2.92
CA GLU A 117 8.99 11.11 -3.43
C GLU A 117 8.90 10.65 -4.89
N PHE A 118 9.89 11.06 -5.68
CA PHE A 118 10.03 10.74 -7.09
C PHE A 118 11.48 10.35 -7.42
N PHE A 119 11.69 9.08 -7.71
CA PHE A 119 13.01 8.52 -8.04
C PHE A 119 13.15 8.18 -9.53
N GLY A 120 12.33 8.76 -10.41
CA GLY A 120 12.28 8.41 -11.82
C GLY A 120 11.57 7.08 -12.08
N PHE A 121 11.83 6.46 -13.25
CA PHE A 121 11.09 5.29 -13.73
C PHE A 121 11.98 4.06 -13.97
N GLY A 122 13.16 4.00 -13.37
CA GLY A 122 14.19 2.99 -13.67
C GLY A 122 14.59 2.07 -12.51
N GLY A 123 13.85 2.02 -11.42
CA GLY A 123 14.19 1.17 -10.28
C GLY A 123 15.56 1.52 -9.67
N ARG A 124 16.36 0.49 -9.31
CA ARG A 124 17.70 0.66 -8.70
C ARG A 124 18.70 1.35 -9.62
N LYS A 125 18.48 1.30 -10.91
CA LYS A 125 19.35 1.97 -11.88
C LYS A 125 19.21 3.49 -11.83
N THR A 126 18.14 4.02 -11.25
CA THR A 126 18.07 5.40 -10.86
C THR A 126 18.83 5.56 -9.53
N PHE A 127 20.00 6.18 -9.58
CA PHE A 127 20.87 6.34 -8.41
C PHE A 127 20.18 7.19 -7.34
N TYR A 128 20.25 6.73 -6.09
CA TYR A 128 19.83 7.51 -4.93
C TYR A 128 21.05 8.11 -4.26
N ASP A 129 21.08 9.41 -4.18
CA ASP A 129 22.11 10.19 -3.51
C ASP A 129 21.54 10.78 -2.22
N ALA A 130 21.92 10.20 -1.10
CA ALA A 130 21.45 10.64 0.21
C ALA A 130 21.99 12.02 0.63
N SER A 131 22.99 12.55 -0.11
CA SER A 131 23.55 13.88 0.11
C SER A 131 22.89 14.96 -0.76
N ALA A 132 21.96 14.57 -1.66
CA ALA A 132 21.23 15.54 -2.48
C ALA A 132 20.31 16.40 -1.60
N ASP A 133 20.04 17.62 -2.07
CA ASP A 133 19.12 18.54 -1.40
C ASP A 133 17.78 17.89 -1.09
N ASP A 134 17.17 18.24 0.04
CA ASP A 134 15.92 17.65 0.52
C ASP A 134 14.77 17.71 -0.51
N GLY A 135 14.77 18.70 -1.40
CA GLY A 135 13.82 18.86 -2.50
C GLY A 135 14.12 18.06 -3.77
N PHE A 136 15.35 17.52 -3.93
CA PHE A 136 15.79 16.91 -5.20
C PHE A 136 14.89 15.76 -5.65
N TYR A 137 14.48 14.89 -4.76
CA TYR A 137 13.60 13.75 -5.05
C TYR A 137 12.12 14.03 -4.74
N LYS A 138 11.68 15.28 -4.75
CA LYS A 138 10.31 15.65 -4.42
C LYS A 138 9.53 16.15 -5.63
N VAL A 139 8.24 15.85 -5.65
CA VAL A 139 7.25 16.34 -6.60
C VAL A 139 5.94 16.63 -5.85
N SER A 140 5.21 17.64 -6.24
CA SER A 140 3.88 17.91 -5.70
C SER A 140 2.84 17.17 -6.53
N ARG A 141 2.00 16.35 -5.87
CA ARG A 141 0.96 15.59 -6.53
C ARG A 141 -0.33 15.56 -5.73
N ALA A 142 -1.44 15.90 -6.38
CA ALA A 142 -2.77 15.65 -5.86
C ALA A 142 -3.48 14.64 -6.76
N THR A 143 -4.15 13.67 -6.14
CA THR A 143 -4.93 12.65 -6.83
C THR A 143 -6.33 12.60 -6.24
N THR A 144 -7.34 12.70 -7.10
CA THR A 144 -8.73 12.34 -6.77
C THR A 144 -9.02 10.99 -7.39
N ASN A 145 -9.50 10.05 -6.61
CA ASN A 145 -9.87 8.71 -7.07
C ASN A 145 -11.35 8.46 -6.74
N ALA A 146 -12.06 7.85 -7.68
CA ALA A 146 -13.38 7.28 -7.45
C ALA A 146 -13.44 5.91 -8.11
N ARG A 147 -13.93 4.90 -7.39
CA ARG A 147 -13.94 3.53 -7.86
C ARG A 147 -15.18 2.78 -7.41
N THR A 148 -15.69 1.92 -8.28
CA THR A 148 -16.75 0.96 -7.99
C THR A 148 -16.35 -0.39 -8.55
N ASP A 149 -16.39 -1.43 -7.72
CA ASP A 149 -16.11 -2.80 -8.12
C ASP A 149 -17.30 -3.70 -7.75
N PHE A 150 -17.59 -4.61 -8.62
CA PHE A 150 -18.57 -5.67 -8.44
C PHE A 150 -17.87 -7.02 -8.51
N THR A 151 -18.25 -7.92 -7.60
CA THR A 151 -17.74 -9.29 -7.57
C THR A 151 -18.94 -10.24 -7.48
N GLY A 152 -19.04 -11.18 -8.40
CA GLY A 152 -20.10 -12.17 -8.40
C GLY A 152 -19.55 -13.59 -8.54
N ARG A 153 -20.23 -14.57 -7.93
CA ARG A 153 -19.80 -15.96 -7.96
C ARG A 153 -20.04 -16.58 -9.33
N ILE A 154 -19.04 -17.28 -9.86
CA ILE A 154 -19.15 -18.16 -11.04
C ILE A 154 -19.45 -19.58 -10.57
N ALA A 155 -18.55 -20.19 -9.82
CA ALA A 155 -18.69 -21.54 -9.28
C ALA A 155 -17.72 -21.76 -8.10
N GLY A 156 -18.14 -22.43 -7.05
CA GLY A 156 -17.30 -22.72 -5.88
C GLY A 156 -16.66 -21.47 -5.30
N ASN A 157 -15.34 -21.41 -5.33
CA ASN A 157 -14.52 -20.30 -4.87
C ASN A 157 -14.05 -19.35 -6.02
N LEU A 158 -14.59 -19.51 -7.22
CA LEU A 158 -14.27 -18.70 -8.38
C LEU A 158 -15.32 -17.61 -8.59
N PHE A 159 -14.88 -16.38 -8.79
CA PHE A 159 -15.69 -15.18 -8.94
C PHE A 159 -15.24 -14.40 -10.18
N TRP A 160 -16.17 -13.70 -10.82
CA TRP A 160 -15.88 -12.63 -11.77
C TRP A 160 -15.77 -11.30 -11.04
N GLU A 161 -14.96 -10.41 -11.57
CA GLU A 161 -14.84 -9.02 -11.10
C GLU A 161 -15.05 -8.09 -12.28
N ALA A 162 -15.82 -7.03 -12.06
CA ALA A 162 -16.01 -5.93 -13.01
C ALA A 162 -16.04 -4.62 -12.24
N GLY A 163 -15.50 -3.55 -12.81
CA GLY A 163 -15.47 -2.28 -12.11
C GLY A 163 -15.17 -1.11 -13.02
N TYR A 164 -15.33 0.06 -12.45
CA TYR A 164 -14.98 1.34 -13.04
C TYR A 164 -14.08 2.11 -12.07
N GLN A 165 -13.07 2.78 -12.60
CA GLN A 165 -12.15 3.62 -11.83
C GLN A 165 -11.91 4.92 -12.56
N PHE A 166 -12.07 6.02 -11.85
CA PHE A 166 -11.71 7.37 -12.30
C PHE A 166 -10.58 7.92 -11.43
N ASN A 167 -9.57 8.49 -12.06
CA ASN A 167 -8.52 9.24 -11.40
C ASN A 167 -8.35 10.60 -12.08
N ALA A 168 -8.21 11.66 -11.27
CA ALA A 168 -7.76 12.96 -11.71
C ALA A 168 -6.43 13.28 -11.01
N PHE A 169 -5.42 13.63 -11.79
CA PHE A 169 -4.08 13.93 -11.33
C PHE A 169 -3.77 15.40 -11.51
N ARG A 170 -3.22 16.03 -10.48
CA ARG A 170 -2.59 17.34 -10.57
C ARG A 170 -1.15 17.20 -10.11
N ILE A 171 -0.20 17.49 -10.98
CA ILE A 171 1.23 17.30 -10.73
C ILE A 171 1.95 18.58 -11.07
N SER A 172 2.88 19.01 -10.21
CA SER A 172 3.73 20.17 -10.41
C SER A 172 5.06 19.98 -9.69
N ASP A 173 6.00 20.87 -9.91
CA ASP A 173 7.23 20.87 -9.14
C ASP A 173 6.96 21.01 -7.65
N TYR A 174 7.82 20.41 -6.85
CA TYR A 174 7.88 20.63 -5.42
C TYR A 174 8.20 22.08 -5.14
N GLN A 175 7.44 22.69 -4.25
CA GLN A 175 7.66 24.06 -3.79
C GLN A 175 8.25 24.00 -2.36
N PRO A 176 9.56 24.12 -2.21
CA PRO A 176 10.17 24.13 -0.89
C PRO A 176 9.81 25.40 -0.13
N LYS A 177 9.87 25.33 1.18
CA LYS A 177 9.60 26.47 2.06
C LYS A 177 10.72 27.52 2.05
N ASN A 178 11.92 27.12 1.65
CA ASN A 178 13.11 28.00 1.56
C ASN A 178 13.48 28.22 0.10
N GLU A 179 13.80 29.43 -0.28
CA GLU A 179 14.06 29.86 -1.67
C GLU A 179 15.31 29.24 -2.33
N ASP A 180 16.22 28.64 -1.56
CA ASP A 180 17.50 28.08 -2.03
C ASP A 180 17.42 26.62 -2.51
N SER A 181 16.26 26.11 -2.84
CA SER A 181 16.17 24.75 -3.32
C SER A 181 16.64 24.62 -4.77
N GLY A 182 17.59 23.74 -4.92
CA GLY A 182 18.17 23.36 -6.19
C GLY A 182 17.19 22.72 -7.18
N ILE A 183 17.72 22.27 -8.29
CA ILE A 183 16.98 21.58 -9.37
C ILE A 183 16.42 20.24 -8.83
N SER A 184 15.13 19.96 -9.02
CA SER A 184 14.54 18.66 -8.68
C SER A 184 14.75 17.63 -9.80
N LEU A 185 14.78 16.35 -9.46
CA LEU A 185 14.84 15.26 -10.44
C LEU A 185 13.65 15.32 -11.41
N PHE A 186 12.48 15.69 -10.92
CA PHE A 186 11.28 15.86 -11.75
C PHE A 186 11.47 16.98 -12.79
N SER A 187 12.03 18.13 -12.40
CA SER A 187 12.32 19.23 -13.33
C SER A 187 13.40 18.84 -14.35
N LEU A 188 14.38 18.02 -13.97
CA LEU A 188 15.37 17.45 -14.89
C LEU A 188 14.70 16.54 -15.93
N TYR A 189 13.80 15.63 -15.51
CA TYR A 189 13.07 14.77 -16.44
C TYR A 189 12.25 15.55 -17.48
N ARG A 190 11.69 16.70 -17.08
CA ARG A 190 11.04 17.63 -18.01
C ARG A 190 12.05 18.30 -18.97
N SER A 191 13.16 18.78 -18.44
CA SER A 191 14.20 19.43 -19.26
C SER A 191 14.84 18.49 -20.27
N TRP A 192 14.85 17.18 -19.98
CA TRP A 192 15.34 16.14 -20.89
C TRP A 192 14.29 15.64 -21.89
N GLY A 193 13.06 16.12 -21.79
CA GLY A 193 11.96 15.69 -22.66
C GLY A 193 11.43 14.28 -22.37
N ILE A 194 11.80 13.67 -21.21
CA ILE A 194 11.25 12.39 -20.75
C ILE A 194 9.79 12.58 -20.30
N ILE A 195 9.51 13.69 -19.64
CA ILE A 195 8.19 14.18 -19.29
C ILE A 195 7.92 15.45 -20.12
N PRO A 196 6.71 15.69 -20.62
CA PRO A 196 6.40 16.91 -21.37
C PRO A 196 6.77 18.19 -20.63
N SER A 197 7.21 19.22 -21.35
CA SER A 197 7.69 20.47 -20.77
C SER A 197 6.52 21.38 -20.38
N LYS A 198 5.77 21.02 -19.34
CA LYS A 198 4.71 21.84 -18.73
C LYS A 198 5.06 22.10 -17.27
N GLU A 199 4.67 23.25 -16.73
CA GLU A 199 4.86 23.58 -15.31
C GLU A 199 3.86 22.83 -14.41
N ARG A 200 2.63 22.63 -14.92
CA ARG A 200 1.55 21.94 -14.23
C ARG A 200 0.86 20.97 -15.15
N PHE A 201 0.54 19.83 -14.61
CA PHE A 201 -0.20 18.77 -15.31
C PHE A 201 -1.56 18.58 -14.66
N SER A 202 -2.60 18.43 -15.49
CA SER A 202 -3.93 18.03 -15.08
C SER A 202 -4.36 16.90 -16.01
N GLU A 203 -4.19 15.66 -15.54
CA GLU A 203 -4.40 14.47 -16.34
C GLU A 203 -5.52 13.61 -15.72
N TYR A 204 -6.17 12.84 -16.57
CA TYR A 204 -7.31 12.01 -16.19
C TYR A 204 -7.11 10.58 -16.66
N SER A 205 -7.64 9.66 -15.87
CA SER A 205 -7.74 8.24 -16.24
C SER A 205 -9.12 7.73 -15.87
N SER A 206 -9.87 7.33 -16.88
CA SER A 206 -11.23 6.77 -16.78
C SER A 206 -11.17 5.35 -17.33
N ALA A 207 -11.26 4.34 -16.44
CA ALA A 207 -10.90 2.98 -16.76
C ALA A 207 -11.99 1.98 -16.41
N LEU A 208 -12.21 1.02 -17.29
CA LEU A 208 -12.97 -0.20 -17.03
C LEU A 208 -12.02 -1.30 -16.56
N ARG A 209 -12.51 -2.13 -15.65
CA ARG A 209 -11.76 -3.22 -15.04
C ARG A 209 -12.54 -4.51 -15.15
N LEU A 210 -11.88 -5.57 -15.60
CA LEU A 210 -12.44 -6.91 -15.66
C LEU A 210 -11.43 -7.90 -15.09
N GLY A 211 -11.90 -8.92 -14.41
CA GLY A 211 -11.01 -9.89 -13.79
C GLY A 211 -11.70 -11.15 -13.29
N LEU A 212 -10.86 -12.06 -12.82
CA LEU A 212 -11.24 -13.27 -12.14
C LEU A 212 -10.59 -13.30 -10.76
N LEU A 213 -11.32 -13.77 -9.77
CA LEU A 213 -10.89 -13.97 -8.40
C LEU A 213 -11.17 -15.39 -7.97
N TYR A 214 -10.15 -16.09 -7.50
CA TYR A 214 -10.29 -17.32 -6.74
C TYR A 214 -9.98 -17.04 -5.27
N ASP A 215 -10.91 -17.31 -4.36
CA ASP A 215 -10.74 -17.05 -2.92
C ASP A 215 -11.22 -18.24 -2.10
N SER A 216 -10.26 -18.99 -1.55
CA SER A 216 -10.48 -20.12 -0.65
C SER A 216 -9.97 -19.87 0.76
N ARG A 217 -9.72 -18.62 1.12
CA ARG A 217 -9.25 -18.26 2.47
C ARG A 217 -10.30 -18.64 3.52
N ASP A 218 -9.82 -19.10 4.66
CA ASP A 218 -10.64 -19.40 5.84
C ASP A 218 -11.34 -18.14 6.39
N PHE A 219 -10.62 -17.00 6.38
CA PHE A 219 -11.15 -15.73 6.83
C PHE A 219 -10.49 -14.55 6.07
N GLU A 220 -11.27 -13.52 5.73
CA GLU A 220 -10.74 -12.38 4.95
C GLU A 220 -9.84 -11.46 5.78
N GLY A 221 -10.17 -11.24 7.06
CA GLY A 221 -9.47 -10.27 7.93
C GLY A 221 -8.13 -10.76 8.42
N VAL A 222 -8.05 -12.00 8.92
CA VAL A 222 -6.84 -12.63 9.48
C VAL A 222 -6.73 -14.04 8.93
N PRO A 223 -6.37 -14.21 7.65
CA PRO A 223 -6.31 -15.52 7.04
C PRO A 223 -5.16 -16.36 7.61
N THR A 224 -5.45 -17.62 7.92
CA THR A 224 -4.47 -18.60 8.38
C THR A 224 -4.30 -19.75 7.40
N LYS A 225 -5.27 -19.94 6.50
CA LYS A 225 -5.28 -21.03 5.52
C LYS A 225 -5.95 -20.58 4.22
N GLY A 226 -5.51 -21.16 3.11
CA GLY A 226 -6.13 -21.00 1.80
C GLY A 226 -5.36 -20.09 0.85
N ILE A 227 -6.00 -19.79 -0.27
CA ILE A 227 -5.40 -19.05 -1.39
C ILE A 227 -6.36 -17.94 -1.81
N LEU A 228 -5.82 -16.78 -2.11
CA LEU A 228 -6.45 -15.76 -2.92
C LEU A 228 -5.62 -15.57 -4.18
N ALA A 229 -6.19 -15.82 -5.34
CA ALA A 229 -5.57 -15.55 -6.64
C ALA A 229 -6.49 -14.61 -7.44
N ARG A 230 -5.94 -13.54 -7.95
CA ARG A 230 -6.66 -12.56 -8.76
C ARG A 230 -5.85 -12.25 -10.01
N ALA A 231 -6.54 -12.19 -11.15
CA ALA A 231 -5.96 -11.69 -12.40
C ALA A 231 -6.98 -10.82 -13.11
N GLY A 232 -6.53 -9.75 -13.73
CA GLY A 232 -7.43 -8.83 -14.41
C GLY A 232 -6.74 -7.88 -15.36
N ILE A 233 -7.57 -7.20 -16.12
CA ILE A 233 -7.20 -6.17 -17.05
C ILE A 233 -7.86 -4.84 -16.65
N THR A 234 -7.19 -3.74 -16.98
CA THR A 234 -7.70 -2.38 -16.82
C THR A 234 -7.50 -1.66 -18.15
N ALA A 235 -8.58 -1.21 -18.76
CA ALA A 235 -8.56 -0.47 -20.02
C ALA A 235 -9.06 0.94 -19.78
N ALA A 236 -8.26 1.93 -20.14
CA ALA A 236 -8.54 3.35 -19.98
C ALA A 236 -8.46 4.05 -21.34
N PRO A 237 -9.47 3.91 -22.20
CA PRO A 237 -9.48 4.57 -23.51
C PRO A 237 -9.83 6.05 -23.39
N GLU A 238 -9.34 6.87 -24.32
CA GLU A 238 -9.62 8.32 -24.38
C GLU A 238 -11.09 8.63 -24.53
N PHE A 239 -11.86 7.81 -25.25
CA PHE A 239 -13.31 8.04 -25.44
C PHE A 239 -14.12 7.95 -24.14
N LEU A 240 -13.57 7.37 -23.05
CA LEU A 240 -14.15 7.39 -21.71
C LEU A 240 -13.70 8.60 -20.88
N GLY A 241 -12.84 9.48 -21.40
CA GLY A 241 -12.35 10.67 -20.73
C GLY A 241 -10.95 10.53 -20.15
N SER A 242 -10.16 9.54 -20.56
CA SER A 242 -8.74 9.47 -20.24
C SER A 242 -7.95 10.48 -21.07
N SER A 243 -6.91 11.09 -20.50
CA SER A 243 -6.00 11.98 -21.22
C SER A 243 -5.18 11.23 -22.28
N GLU A 244 -4.83 9.98 -22.00
CA GLU A 244 -4.13 9.06 -22.90
C GLU A 244 -4.69 7.66 -22.69
N SER A 245 -4.78 6.88 -23.79
CA SER A 245 -5.26 5.51 -23.73
C SER A 245 -4.18 4.58 -23.18
N TYR A 246 -4.57 3.63 -22.33
CA TYR A 246 -3.70 2.54 -21.93
C TYR A 246 -4.46 1.26 -21.61
N LEU A 247 -3.76 0.15 -21.69
CA LEU A 247 -4.22 -1.17 -21.26
C LEU A 247 -3.21 -1.74 -20.26
N LYS A 248 -3.68 -2.15 -19.08
CA LYS A 248 -2.85 -2.73 -18.03
C LYS A 248 -3.37 -4.10 -17.63
N ILE A 249 -2.45 -5.04 -17.39
CA ILE A 249 -2.73 -6.32 -16.73
C ILE A 249 -2.22 -6.30 -15.30
N HIS A 250 -2.85 -7.06 -14.43
CA HIS A 250 -2.36 -7.30 -13.08
C HIS A 250 -2.71 -8.72 -12.63
N ALA A 251 -1.85 -9.27 -11.78
CA ALA A 251 -2.06 -10.55 -11.13
C ALA A 251 -1.58 -10.49 -9.68
N THR A 252 -2.32 -11.13 -8.79
CA THR A 252 -1.99 -11.25 -7.36
C THR A 252 -2.20 -12.68 -6.94
N LEU A 253 -1.21 -13.27 -6.27
CA LEU A 253 -1.33 -14.55 -5.58
C LEU A 253 -0.99 -14.35 -4.11
N ARG A 254 -1.88 -14.78 -3.21
CA ARG A 254 -1.64 -14.83 -1.77
C ARG A 254 -1.93 -16.24 -1.30
N GLN A 255 -1.04 -16.81 -0.51
CA GLN A 255 -1.25 -18.12 0.08
C GLN A 255 -0.93 -18.10 1.57
N TYR A 256 -1.72 -18.83 2.33
CA TYR A 256 -1.62 -18.96 3.77
C TYR A 256 -1.52 -20.43 4.10
N ILE A 257 -0.43 -20.84 4.75
CA ILE A 257 -0.11 -22.23 5.05
C ILE A 257 0.01 -22.37 6.57
N PRO A 258 -0.91 -23.07 7.24
CA PRO A 258 -0.77 -23.34 8.66
C PRO A 258 0.37 -24.34 8.89
N LEU A 259 1.44 -23.86 9.52
CA LEU A 259 2.61 -24.71 9.91
C LEU A 259 2.36 -25.39 11.25
N ALA A 260 1.69 -24.69 12.17
CA ALA A 260 1.19 -25.28 13.41
C ALA A 260 -0.22 -24.77 13.64
N LYS A 261 -1.10 -25.68 14.09
CA LYS A 261 -2.51 -25.42 14.27
C LYS A 261 -2.73 -24.19 15.15
N ASP A 262 -3.54 -23.26 14.67
CA ASP A 262 -4.04 -22.06 15.35
C ASP A 262 -2.98 -21.05 15.84
N CYS A 263 -1.69 -21.32 15.64
CA CYS A 263 -0.65 -20.42 16.16
C CYS A 263 0.43 -19.99 15.16
N LEU A 264 0.81 -20.81 14.19
CA LEU A 264 1.91 -20.48 13.27
C LEU A 264 1.47 -20.61 11.82
N THR A 265 1.55 -19.53 11.07
CA THR A 265 1.16 -19.44 9.66
C THR A 265 2.31 -18.88 8.83
N LEU A 266 2.65 -19.55 7.74
CA LEU A 266 3.45 -18.97 6.67
C LEU A 266 2.50 -18.31 5.67
N ALA A 267 2.66 -17.02 5.48
CA ALA A 267 1.90 -16.25 4.51
C ALA A 267 2.84 -15.67 3.46
N TYR A 268 2.47 -15.75 2.18
CA TYR A 268 3.21 -15.05 1.13
C TYR A 268 2.28 -14.43 0.10
N ARG A 269 2.76 -13.38 -0.54
CA ARG A 269 2.12 -12.66 -1.63
C ARG A 269 3.10 -12.50 -2.78
N LEU A 270 2.59 -12.71 -3.99
CA LEU A 270 3.26 -12.38 -5.25
C LEU A 270 2.35 -11.45 -6.03
N ASP A 271 2.87 -10.34 -6.49
CA ASP A 271 2.12 -9.35 -7.25
C ASP A 271 2.88 -8.99 -8.53
N TYR A 272 2.13 -8.82 -9.59
CA TYR A 272 2.62 -8.43 -10.91
C TYR A 272 1.66 -7.45 -11.56
N GLN A 273 2.21 -6.42 -12.21
CA GLN A 273 1.45 -5.61 -13.16
C GLN A 273 2.34 -5.19 -14.32
N ASP A 274 1.74 -5.01 -15.48
CA ASP A 274 2.39 -4.46 -16.66
C ASP A 274 1.39 -3.71 -17.54
N TYR A 275 1.89 -2.75 -18.29
CA TYR A 275 1.13 -2.03 -19.31
C TYR A 275 1.46 -2.59 -20.68
N PHE A 276 0.45 -2.77 -21.51
CA PHE A 276 0.66 -3.06 -22.93
C PHE A 276 1.03 -1.76 -23.63
N ALA A 277 2.10 -1.79 -24.45
CA ALA A 277 2.68 -0.62 -25.10
C ALA A 277 3.17 0.45 -24.08
N ASP A 278 3.19 1.70 -24.48
CA ASP A 278 3.68 2.80 -23.66
C ASP A 278 2.65 3.17 -22.59
N ALA A 279 3.10 3.28 -21.37
CA ALA A 279 2.26 3.73 -20.28
C ALA A 279 2.36 5.25 -20.12
N PRO A 280 1.25 5.96 -19.94
CA PRO A 280 1.32 7.37 -19.59
C PRO A 280 2.16 7.56 -18.32
N TRP A 281 3.12 8.46 -18.36
CA TRP A 281 4.07 8.65 -17.26
C TRP A 281 3.40 8.97 -15.92
N TYR A 282 2.25 9.65 -15.95
CA TYR A 282 1.51 10.07 -14.74
C TYR A 282 0.75 8.93 -14.07
N VAL A 283 0.54 7.78 -14.73
CA VAL A 283 -0.06 6.58 -14.12
C VAL A 283 0.99 5.59 -13.61
N LEU A 284 2.28 5.73 -13.95
CA LEU A 284 3.33 4.80 -13.56
C LEU A 284 3.53 4.64 -12.05
N PRO A 285 3.40 5.71 -11.23
CA PRO A 285 3.47 5.56 -9.78
C PRO A 285 2.30 4.78 -9.17
N PHE A 286 1.31 4.30 -9.98
CA PHE A 286 0.17 3.59 -9.45
C PHE A 286 0.32 2.09 -9.60
N TYR A 287 0.43 1.45 -8.46
CA TYR A 287 0.28 0.02 -8.33
C TYR A 287 -1.19 -0.31 -8.08
N THR A 288 -1.72 -1.33 -8.76
CA THR A 288 -3.09 -1.82 -8.52
C THR A 288 -3.08 -2.76 -7.32
N PRO A 289 -3.55 -2.36 -6.14
CA PRO A 289 -3.50 -3.22 -4.97
C PRO A 289 -4.48 -4.38 -5.10
N GLY A 290 -4.07 -5.52 -4.60
CA GLY A 290 -4.94 -6.69 -4.44
C GLY A 290 -5.84 -6.62 -3.21
N GLY A 291 -5.96 -5.47 -2.54
CA GLY A 291 -6.71 -5.27 -1.30
C GLY A 291 -7.83 -4.23 -1.40
N PRO A 292 -8.56 -4.00 -0.30
CA PRO A 292 -9.69 -3.06 -0.28
C PRO A 292 -9.27 -1.59 -0.34
N PHE A 293 -8.03 -1.27 0.00
CA PHE A 293 -7.50 0.09 -0.04
C PHE A 293 -6.73 0.31 -1.33
N TYR A 294 -6.96 1.46 -1.95
CA TYR A 294 -6.30 1.83 -3.20
C TYR A 294 -5.06 2.65 -2.89
N ASP A 295 -3.92 2.08 -3.24
CA ASP A 295 -2.67 2.79 -3.11
C ASP A 295 -2.46 3.68 -4.32
N ASN A 296 -2.12 4.94 -4.05
CA ASN A 296 -1.82 5.94 -5.08
C ASN A 296 -0.31 6.12 -5.22
N SER A 297 0.48 5.10 -4.88
CA SER A 297 1.93 5.15 -4.86
C SER A 297 2.55 4.03 -5.69
N ALA A 298 3.81 4.22 -6.07
CA ALA A 298 4.67 3.19 -6.64
C ALA A 298 5.09 2.17 -5.57
N LEU A 299 6.01 1.28 -5.91
CA LEU A 299 6.50 0.26 -4.99
C LEU A 299 7.59 0.82 -4.07
N GLY A 300 7.46 0.55 -2.79
CA GLY A 300 8.25 1.05 -1.66
C GLY A 300 7.33 1.60 -0.57
N GLY A 301 7.76 1.49 0.69
CA GLY A 301 6.97 1.92 1.84
C GLY A 301 6.05 0.83 2.41
N TYR A 302 5.31 1.18 3.44
CA TYR A 302 4.64 0.22 4.34
C TYR A 302 3.54 -0.63 3.68
N ARG A 303 2.99 -0.26 2.53
CA ARG A 303 1.90 -0.99 1.86
C ARG A 303 2.35 -1.95 0.77
N THR A 304 3.60 -1.88 0.34
CA THR A 304 4.11 -2.71 -0.76
C THR A 304 5.40 -3.43 -0.39
N VAL A 305 6.50 -2.75 -0.18
CA VAL A 305 7.79 -3.30 0.22
C VAL A 305 8.34 -2.48 1.37
N ARG A 306 8.15 -2.99 2.57
CA ARG A 306 8.51 -2.31 3.82
C ARG A 306 10.02 -2.09 3.91
N GLY A 307 10.44 -0.96 4.46
CA GLY A 307 11.86 -0.62 4.63
C GLY A 307 12.49 0.08 3.44
N LEU A 308 11.92 -0.02 2.24
CA LEU A 308 12.32 0.79 1.11
C LEU A 308 11.79 2.22 1.23
N LEU A 309 12.52 3.16 0.63
CA LEU A 309 12.03 4.53 0.44
C LEU A 309 10.68 4.51 -0.26
N TYR A 310 9.82 5.44 0.10
CA TYR A 310 8.49 5.54 -0.47
C TYR A 310 8.58 5.83 -1.98
N ASN A 311 7.83 5.10 -2.80
CA ASN A 311 7.89 5.20 -4.27
C ASN A 311 9.27 4.90 -4.90
N ARG A 312 10.14 4.14 -4.22
CA ARG A 312 11.50 3.85 -4.70
C ARG A 312 11.54 3.17 -6.06
N VAL A 313 10.58 2.31 -6.36
CA VAL A 313 10.52 1.57 -7.62
C VAL A 313 9.24 1.93 -8.37
N SER A 314 9.41 2.40 -9.59
CA SER A 314 8.32 2.76 -10.50
C SER A 314 8.70 2.38 -11.93
N GLY A 315 7.76 1.83 -12.69
CA GLY A 315 7.96 1.46 -14.07
C GLY A 315 6.68 0.89 -14.69
N PRO A 316 6.64 0.69 -16.02
CA PRO A 316 5.49 0.09 -16.71
C PRO A 316 5.24 -1.34 -16.26
N GLY A 317 6.28 -2.17 -16.17
CA GLY A 317 6.21 -3.53 -15.66
C GLY A 317 6.86 -3.61 -14.28
N MET A 318 6.11 -4.08 -13.28
CA MET A 318 6.59 -4.20 -11.90
C MET A 318 6.13 -5.52 -11.29
N GLY A 319 6.99 -6.11 -10.47
CA GLY A 319 6.64 -7.28 -9.66
C GLY A 319 7.22 -7.18 -8.27
N PHE A 320 6.48 -7.66 -7.27
CA PHE A 320 6.99 -7.75 -5.91
C PHE A 320 6.46 -8.96 -5.16
N PHE A 321 7.14 -9.30 -4.09
CA PHE A 321 6.73 -10.34 -3.18
C PHE A 321 6.84 -9.88 -1.72
N ASN A 322 6.02 -10.49 -0.88
CA ASN A 322 6.14 -10.41 0.57
C ASN A 322 6.03 -11.83 1.13
N THR A 323 6.81 -12.12 2.15
CA THR A 323 6.75 -13.39 2.89
C THR A 323 6.74 -13.08 4.37
N GLU A 324 5.79 -13.62 5.12
CA GLU A 324 5.67 -13.45 6.56
C GLU A 324 5.54 -14.81 7.26
N LEU A 325 6.34 -15.04 8.29
CA LEU A 325 6.09 -16.08 9.27
C LEU A 325 5.34 -15.44 10.44
N ARG A 326 4.08 -15.79 10.62
CA ARG A 326 3.12 -15.20 11.57
C ARG A 326 2.92 -16.14 12.76
N TRP A 327 3.30 -15.70 13.95
CA TRP A 327 3.13 -16.44 15.19
C TRP A 327 2.14 -15.74 16.12
N LYS A 328 0.93 -16.30 16.25
CA LYS A 328 -0.05 -15.88 17.26
C LYS A 328 0.34 -16.52 18.60
N PHE A 329 0.96 -15.76 19.47
CA PHE A 329 1.49 -16.26 20.74
C PHE A 329 0.52 -16.10 21.91
N ALA A 330 -0.50 -15.25 21.80
CA ALA A 330 -1.54 -15.10 22.81
C ALA A 330 -2.88 -14.72 22.19
N GLY A 331 -3.95 -15.11 22.88
CA GLY A 331 -5.32 -14.70 22.61
C GLY A 331 -6.14 -14.78 23.88
N PHE A 332 -6.93 -13.76 24.17
CA PHE A 332 -7.76 -13.67 25.36
C PHE A 332 -8.94 -12.72 25.12
N THR A 333 -9.97 -12.86 25.94
CA THR A 333 -11.12 -11.94 25.92
C THR A 333 -11.01 -10.96 27.10
N LEU A 334 -11.10 -9.67 26.79
CA LEU A 334 -11.08 -8.59 27.78
C LEU A 334 -12.19 -7.59 27.46
N TRP A 335 -13.03 -7.24 28.46
CA TRP A 335 -14.17 -6.33 28.29
C TRP A 335 -15.08 -6.69 27.11
N ASN A 336 -15.38 -7.97 26.97
CA ASN A 336 -16.19 -8.49 25.85
C ASN A 336 -15.58 -8.24 24.45
N GLN A 337 -14.25 -8.12 24.36
CA GLN A 337 -13.49 -7.97 23.15
C GLN A 337 -12.51 -9.15 23.00
N ASP A 338 -12.46 -9.78 21.82
CA ASP A 338 -11.42 -10.77 21.50
C ASP A 338 -10.11 -10.04 21.15
N ILE A 339 -9.05 -10.32 21.89
CA ILE A 339 -7.73 -9.74 21.68
C ILE A 339 -6.77 -10.86 21.27
N GLY A 340 -6.10 -10.67 20.15
CA GLY A 340 -5.01 -11.52 19.68
C GLY A 340 -3.70 -10.76 19.64
N LEU A 341 -2.62 -11.40 20.08
CA LEU A 341 -1.26 -10.89 19.96
C LEU A 341 -0.45 -11.80 19.02
N MET A 342 0.21 -11.16 18.05
CA MET A 342 0.95 -11.87 17.01
C MET A 342 2.31 -11.21 16.77
N LEU A 343 3.35 -12.01 16.67
CA LEU A 343 4.65 -11.61 16.14
C LEU A 343 4.78 -12.11 14.70
N SER A 344 5.42 -11.34 13.85
CA SER A 344 5.83 -11.82 12.53
C SER A 344 7.23 -11.38 12.17
N GLY A 345 8.00 -12.29 11.56
CA GLY A 345 9.21 -11.98 10.81
C GLY A 345 8.87 -11.95 9.32
N PHE A 346 9.48 -11.06 8.55
CA PHE A 346 9.16 -10.93 7.13
C PHE A 346 10.37 -10.60 6.25
N CYS A 347 10.21 -10.94 4.98
CA CYS A 347 11.10 -10.55 3.89
C CYS A 347 10.24 -10.07 2.72
N ASP A 348 10.54 -8.89 2.20
CA ASP A 348 9.86 -8.27 1.08
C ASP A 348 10.86 -8.01 -0.05
N GLY A 349 10.40 -8.06 -1.30
CA GLY A 349 11.25 -7.75 -2.44
C GLY A 349 10.47 -7.23 -3.64
N VAL A 350 11.10 -6.39 -4.46
CA VAL A 350 10.52 -5.77 -5.65
C VAL A 350 11.55 -5.62 -6.75
N SER A 351 11.06 -5.62 -8.00
CA SER A 351 11.85 -5.27 -9.19
C SER A 351 10.98 -4.57 -10.23
N ALA A 352 11.55 -3.59 -10.91
CA ALA A 352 11.00 -3.06 -12.15
C ALA A 352 11.36 -4.04 -13.28
N LEU A 353 10.39 -4.82 -13.73
CA LEU A 353 10.55 -5.86 -14.74
C LEU A 353 10.67 -5.28 -16.14
N ARG A 354 10.05 -4.13 -16.38
CA ARG A 354 10.16 -3.34 -17.60
C ARG A 354 10.37 -1.87 -17.26
N SER A 355 11.38 -1.27 -17.86
CA SER A 355 11.70 0.15 -17.64
C SER A 355 10.88 1.03 -18.58
N PHE A 356 10.63 2.25 -18.15
CA PHE A 356 10.09 3.30 -19.01
C PHE A 356 11.12 3.66 -20.09
N ASP A 357 10.67 3.85 -21.32
CA ASP A 357 11.57 4.24 -22.40
C ASP A 357 12.01 5.69 -22.25
N VAL A 358 13.30 5.88 -22.04
CA VAL A 358 13.95 7.19 -21.94
C VAL A 358 14.87 7.49 -23.13
N SER A 359 14.81 6.65 -24.19
CA SER A 359 15.65 6.81 -25.39
C SER A 359 15.25 8.01 -26.23
N ASN A 360 13.97 8.39 -26.22
CA ASN A 360 13.40 9.50 -26.98
C ASN A 360 13.64 10.89 -26.35
N ARG A 361 14.54 10.98 -25.36
CA ARG A 361 14.90 12.26 -24.76
C ARG A 361 15.42 13.23 -25.83
N THR A 362 14.90 14.46 -25.84
CA THR A 362 15.25 15.49 -26.82
C THR A 362 16.18 16.57 -26.22
N GLY A 363 16.23 16.67 -24.90
CA GLY A 363 17.02 17.69 -24.20
C GLY A 363 18.46 17.25 -23.96
N ALA A 364 19.40 18.20 -24.11
CA ALA A 364 20.76 17.99 -23.66
C ALA A 364 20.81 17.91 -22.14
N PHE A 365 21.54 16.95 -21.61
CA PHE A 365 21.77 16.85 -20.16
C PHE A 365 23.27 16.91 -19.83
N LYS A 366 23.58 17.44 -18.65
CA LYS A 366 24.94 17.50 -18.16
C LYS A 366 25.37 16.08 -17.71
N GLU A 367 26.61 15.71 -17.99
CA GLU A 367 27.17 14.40 -17.65
C GLU A 367 27.02 14.05 -16.16
N GLN A 368 27.10 15.04 -15.28
CA GLN A 368 26.90 14.88 -13.83
C GLN A 368 25.54 14.28 -13.44
N TYR A 369 24.53 14.39 -14.31
CA TYR A 369 23.19 13.84 -14.07
C TYR A 369 22.97 12.49 -14.76
N SER A 370 23.94 11.95 -15.48
CA SER A 370 23.83 10.67 -16.19
C SER A 370 23.45 9.51 -15.26
N LYS A 371 23.90 9.56 -14.00
CA LYS A 371 23.56 8.58 -12.97
C LYS A 371 22.07 8.50 -12.59
N PHE A 372 21.29 9.54 -12.91
CA PHE A 372 19.86 9.60 -12.63
C PHE A 372 18.98 9.19 -13.82
N ILE A 373 19.60 8.89 -14.96
CA ILE A 373 18.89 8.38 -16.13
C ILE A 373 19.49 7.04 -16.48
N THR A 374 18.71 6.01 -16.41
CA THR A 374 19.14 4.71 -16.90
C THR A 374 18.22 4.21 -17.98
N SER A 375 18.81 3.91 -19.12
CA SER A 375 18.19 3.23 -20.26
C SER A 375 18.27 1.71 -20.14
N ALA A 376 18.65 1.17 -18.99
CA ALA A 376 19.06 -0.21 -18.94
C ALA A 376 17.89 -1.16 -18.73
N SER A 377 17.81 -2.15 -19.63
CA SER A 377 17.03 -3.38 -19.48
C SER A 377 17.43 -4.13 -18.20
N GLY A 378 16.45 -4.49 -17.40
CA GLY A 378 16.62 -5.36 -16.22
C GLY A 378 17.06 -4.62 -14.95
N ASP A 379 16.12 -4.38 -14.07
CA ASP A 379 16.38 -3.97 -12.69
C ASP A 379 16.85 -5.17 -11.86
N THR A 380 17.52 -4.93 -10.74
CA THR A 380 17.83 -5.96 -9.76
C THR A 380 16.75 -6.00 -8.69
N VAL A 381 16.61 -7.13 -8.01
CA VAL A 381 15.66 -7.22 -6.90
C VAL A 381 16.11 -6.35 -5.73
N HIS A 382 15.22 -5.48 -5.28
CA HIS A 382 15.37 -4.67 -4.08
C HIS A 382 14.78 -5.44 -2.92
N LEU A 383 15.54 -5.68 -1.87
CA LEU A 383 15.17 -6.54 -0.76
C LEU A 383 15.11 -5.77 0.56
N SER A 384 14.19 -6.17 1.41
CA SER A 384 14.11 -5.74 2.80
C SER A 384 13.72 -6.89 3.72
N ALA A 385 14.02 -6.74 5.00
CA ALA A 385 13.60 -7.68 6.03
C ALA A 385 13.20 -6.93 7.30
N GLY A 386 12.40 -7.57 8.14
CA GLY A 386 11.95 -6.94 9.37
C GLY A 386 11.09 -7.83 10.26
N ALA A 387 10.53 -7.20 11.27
CA ALA A 387 9.65 -7.84 12.23
C ALA A 387 8.47 -6.93 12.60
N ALA A 388 7.36 -7.54 12.99
CA ALA A 388 6.16 -6.82 13.39
C ALA A 388 5.54 -7.42 14.66
N LEU A 389 5.00 -6.53 15.51
CA LEU A 389 4.07 -6.87 16.57
C LEU A 389 2.68 -6.42 16.15
N LYS A 390 1.71 -7.34 16.20
CA LYS A 390 0.33 -7.09 15.75
C LYS A 390 -0.64 -7.31 16.89
N PHE A 391 -1.56 -6.36 17.06
CA PHE A 391 -2.69 -6.43 17.98
C PHE A 391 -3.96 -6.61 17.17
N ILE A 392 -4.65 -7.70 17.39
CA ILE A 392 -5.85 -8.09 16.64
C ILE A 392 -7.04 -7.91 17.57
N LEU A 393 -7.99 -7.05 17.21
CA LEU A 393 -9.21 -6.81 17.96
C LEU A 393 -10.41 -7.36 17.19
N ASN A 394 -11.19 -8.24 17.84
CA ASN A 394 -12.39 -8.86 17.28
C ASN A 394 -12.19 -9.48 15.89
N ARG A 395 -10.97 -9.93 15.59
CA ARG A 395 -10.55 -10.54 14.32
C ARG A 395 -10.61 -9.60 13.09
N ASN A 396 -11.19 -8.40 13.22
CA ASN A 396 -11.43 -7.49 12.09
C ASN A 396 -10.57 -6.23 12.11
N PHE A 397 -10.18 -5.74 13.28
CA PHE A 397 -9.30 -4.58 13.40
C PHE A 397 -7.93 -5.01 13.88
N ILE A 398 -6.89 -4.57 13.17
CA ILE A 398 -5.51 -4.93 13.44
C ILE A 398 -4.68 -3.67 13.53
N LEU A 399 -3.90 -3.55 14.59
CA LEU A 399 -2.91 -2.51 14.78
C LEU A 399 -1.52 -3.14 14.68
N ASN A 400 -0.64 -2.56 13.89
CA ASN A 400 0.71 -3.06 13.64
C ASN A 400 1.76 -2.06 14.12
N ILE A 401 2.80 -2.58 14.75
CA ILE A 401 4.07 -1.91 15.00
C ILE A 401 5.12 -2.73 14.24
N GLU A 402 5.70 -2.16 13.19
CA GLU A 402 6.58 -2.86 12.28
C GLU A 402 7.92 -2.14 12.13
N TYR A 403 9.02 -2.86 12.27
CA TYR A 403 10.34 -2.36 11.91
C TYR A 403 10.83 -3.10 10.67
N ALA A 404 11.24 -2.37 9.65
CA ALA A 404 11.78 -2.90 8.42
C ALA A 404 13.09 -2.21 8.04
N HIS A 405 13.99 -2.94 7.42
CA HIS A 405 15.29 -2.44 6.96
C HIS A 405 15.54 -2.87 5.52
N ALA A 406 15.85 -1.91 4.65
CA ALA A 406 16.30 -2.19 3.28
C ALA A 406 17.69 -2.83 3.32
N LEU A 407 17.92 -3.90 2.55
CA LEU A 407 19.22 -4.58 2.51
C LEU A 407 20.30 -3.81 1.71
N SER A 408 19.89 -2.74 1.03
CA SER A 408 20.77 -1.85 0.29
C SER A 408 20.55 -0.40 0.72
N ALA A 409 21.64 0.32 1.00
CA ALA A 409 21.58 1.75 1.32
C ALA A 409 21.01 2.61 0.17
N GLN A 410 21.06 2.12 -1.07
CA GLN A 410 20.42 2.76 -2.23
C GLN A 410 18.89 2.69 -2.19
N ASP A 411 18.33 1.86 -1.35
CA ASP A 411 16.88 1.64 -1.26
C ASP A 411 16.27 2.22 0.01
N GLY A 412 17.10 2.68 0.93
CA GLY A 412 16.66 3.29 2.18
C GLY A 412 17.42 2.80 3.41
N ALA A 413 16.87 3.13 4.56
CA ALA A 413 17.39 2.79 5.88
C ALA A 413 16.32 2.05 6.70
N GLY A 414 16.60 1.80 7.98
CA GLY A 414 15.60 1.23 8.88
C GLY A 414 14.46 2.19 9.19
N VAL A 415 13.22 1.69 9.07
CA VAL A 415 11.98 2.47 9.27
C VAL A 415 11.06 1.77 10.25
N LEU A 416 10.50 2.51 11.18
CA LEU A 416 9.45 2.07 12.09
C LEU A 416 8.09 2.56 11.60
N TYR A 417 7.15 1.64 11.43
CA TYR A 417 5.79 1.93 10.99
C TYR A 417 4.78 1.67 12.08
N PHE A 418 3.76 2.51 12.13
CA PHE A 418 2.52 2.30 12.89
C PHE A 418 1.38 2.34 11.90
N ASN A 419 0.68 1.23 11.72
CA ASN A 419 -0.37 1.14 10.71
C ASN A 419 -1.51 0.22 11.14
N THR A 420 -2.59 0.22 10.40
CA THR A 420 -3.78 -0.61 10.65
C THR A 420 -4.03 -1.55 9.48
N GLY A 421 -4.65 -2.69 9.78
CA GLY A 421 -4.99 -3.73 8.81
C GLY A 421 -3.88 -4.74 8.55
N PHE A 422 -4.22 -5.83 7.88
CA PHE A 422 -3.23 -6.74 7.33
C PHE A 422 -2.75 -6.24 5.98
N TYR A 423 -1.50 -6.49 5.72
CA TYR A 423 -0.83 -6.18 4.46
C TYR A 423 -1.39 -6.99 3.29
N PHE A 424 -1.65 -8.24 3.56
CA PHE A 424 -2.19 -9.19 2.59
C PHE A 424 -2.77 -10.40 3.32
#